data_e5c019cbdf3b1e700585a5aa411ad995
#
_entry.id   e5c019cbdf3b1e700585a5aa411ad995
#
_cell.length_a   1.000
_cell.length_b   1.000
_cell.length_c   1.000
_cell.angle_alpha   90.00
_cell.angle_beta   90.00
_cell.angle_gamma   90.00
#
_symmetry.space_group_name_H-M   'P 1'
#
loop_
_entity.id
_entity.type
_entity.pdbx_description
1 polymer ?
#
loop_
_entity_poly.entity_id
_entity_poly.type
_entity_poly.pdbx_seq_one_letter_code
_entity_poly.pdbx_strand_id
1 'polypeptide(L)'
;KHDMNDIIKIILDYNLEKSSSIHEIEKSIKKIILNKYTADDFDLNRLYVGVTIIDNYKTNTTIYTGFENLEDALESCIASSHIPLITGGLINFYRNIITFDGGFSKYPYLNTSKSVLHIHPNMWNHFSNTTGKFNITDYTTLFSKSKYPFHEMIHNGYVDSKKNKDILDKVFLL
;
A
#
# COMPACT_ATOMS: atom_id res chain seq x y z
N LYS A 1 -1.34 11.45 17.37
CA LYS A 1 -1.36 10.02 17.78
C LYS A 1 -2.79 9.57 17.71
N HIS A 2 -3.21 9.30 16.49
CA HIS A 2 -4.60 8.96 16.19
C HIS A 2 -4.74 7.45 16.27
N ASP A 3 -5.92 6.98 16.73
CA ASP A 3 -6.24 5.58 16.70
C ASP A 3 -6.41 5.14 15.24
N MET A 4 -5.81 4.02 14.87
CA MET A 4 -5.99 3.42 13.53
C MET A 4 -7.48 3.18 13.23
N ASN A 5 -8.27 2.90 14.25
CA ASN A 5 -9.72 2.74 14.13
C ASN A 5 -10.41 4.00 13.59
N ASP A 6 -9.91 5.19 13.93
CA ASP A 6 -10.44 6.45 13.39
C ASP A 6 -10.19 6.57 11.90
N ILE A 7 -9.00 6.18 11.42
CA ILE A 7 -8.66 6.20 10.00
C ILE A 7 -9.52 5.19 9.24
N ILE A 8 -9.65 3.98 9.77
CA ILE A 8 -10.51 2.94 9.19
C ILE A 8 -11.95 3.42 9.10
N LYS A 9 -12.48 3.99 10.18
CA LYS A 9 -13.85 4.52 10.22
C LYS A 9 -14.06 5.60 9.15
N ILE A 10 -13.11 6.51 8.98
CA ILE A 10 -13.20 7.56 7.95
C ILE A 10 -13.26 6.92 6.56
N ILE A 11 -12.38 5.95 6.27
CA ILE A 11 -12.36 5.26 4.97
C ILE A 11 -13.72 4.59 4.69
N LEU A 12 -14.32 3.97 5.70
CA LEU A 12 -15.62 3.31 5.59
C LEU A 12 -16.76 4.31 5.44
N ASP A 13 -16.76 5.41 6.21
CA ASP A 13 -17.80 6.44 6.18
C ASP A 13 -17.85 7.20 4.84
N TYR A 14 -16.72 7.32 4.13
CA TYR A 14 -16.66 7.95 2.81
C TYR A 14 -17.21 7.09 1.67
N ASN A 15 -17.67 5.87 1.97
CA ASN A 15 -18.36 5.01 1.00
C ASN A 15 -17.54 4.74 -0.27
N LEU A 16 -16.22 4.57 -0.10
CA LEU A 16 -15.28 4.35 -1.20
C LEU A 16 -15.62 3.11 -2.04
N GLU A 17 -16.41 2.20 -1.48
CA GLU A 17 -16.94 1.03 -2.18
C GLU A 17 -17.80 1.39 -3.40
N LYS A 18 -18.30 2.63 -3.47
CA LYS A 18 -19.05 3.15 -4.62
C LYS A 18 -18.20 3.77 -5.71
N SER A 19 -16.89 3.90 -5.46
CA SER A 19 -15.97 4.46 -6.45
C SER A 19 -15.96 3.61 -7.72
N SER A 20 -15.83 4.26 -8.86
CA SER A 20 -15.84 3.60 -10.17
C SER A 20 -14.48 3.01 -10.54
N SER A 21 -13.41 3.44 -9.86
CA SER A 21 -12.03 3.03 -10.15
C SER A 21 -11.12 3.13 -8.93
N ILE A 22 -10.02 2.39 -8.95
CA ILE A 22 -8.96 2.49 -7.93
C ILE A 22 -8.38 3.90 -7.90
N HIS A 23 -8.23 4.54 -9.04
CA HIS A 23 -7.75 5.92 -9.13
C HIS A 23 -8.63 6.93 -8.38
N GLU A 24 -9.96 6.77 -8.42
CA GLU A 24 -10.87 7.59 -7.63
C GLU A 24 -10.72 7.32 -6.13
N ILE A 25 -10.50 6.05 -5.75
CA ILE A 25 -10.25 5.66 -4.37
C ILE A 25 -8.97 6.33 -3.87
N GLU A 26 -7.87 6.23 -4.60
CA GLU A 26 -6.59 6.85 -4.25
C GLU A 26 -6.72 8.36 -4.05
N LYS A 27 -7.35 9.06 -5.00
CA LYS A 27 -7.59 10.50 -4.89
C LYS A 27 -8.45 10.87 -3.68
N SER A 28 -9.48 10.07 -3.42
CA SER A 28 -10.37 10.30 -2.29
C SER A 28 -9.65 10.10 -0.95
N ILE A 29 -8.87 9.02 -0.83
CA ILE A 29 -8.07 8.74 0.36
C ILE A 29 -7.04 9.86 0.59
N LYS A 30 -6.30 10.27 -0.45
CA LYS A 30 -5.36 11.38 -0.37
C LYS A 30 -6.05 12.64 0.16
N LYS A 31 -7.19 13.02 -0.44
CA LYS A 31 -7.96 14.20 -0.03
C LYS A 31 -8.43 14.11 1.42
N ILE A 32 -8.93 12.94 1.83
CA ILE A 32 -9.40 12.69 3.20
C ILE A 32 -8.26 12.89 4.19
N ILE A 33 -7.11 12.29 3.92
CA ILE A 33 -5.95 12.36 4.80
C ILE A 33 -5.45 13.79 4.92
N LEU A 34 -5.26 14.51 3.81
CA LEU A 34 -4.78 15.89 3.81
C LEU A 34 -5.76 16.88 4.45
N ASN A 35 -7.06 16.61 4.43
CA ASN A 35 -8.06 17.45 5.10
C ASN A 35 -8.10 17.25 6.62
N LYS A 36 -7.67 16.08 7.11
CA LYS A 36 -7.82 15.72 8.52
C LYS A 36 -6.51 15.74 9.28
N TYR A 37 -5.40 15.50 8.61
CA TYR A 37 -4.09 15.29 9.23
C TYR A 37 -3.03 16.21 8.64
N THR A 38 -1.99 16.43 9.42
CA THR A 38 -0.78 17.17 9.05
C THR A 38 0.45 16.24 9.15
N ALA A 39 1.62 16.71 8.75
CA ALA A 39 2.87 15.95 8.89
C ALA A 39 3.18 15.60 10.35
N ASP A 40 2.77 16.43 11.31
CA ASP A 40 3.03 16.24 12.75
C ASP A 40 2.24 15.06 13.35
N ASP A 41 1.20 14.61 12.65
CA ASP A 41 0.42 13.44 13.06
C ASP A 41 1.12 12.11 12.73
N PHE A 42 2.17 12.14 11.91
CA PHE A 42 2.91 10.98 11.42
C PHE A 42 4.40 11.11 11.70
N ASP A 43 5.08 9.99 11.91
CA ASP A 43 6.55 9.94 11.94
C ASP A 43 7.09 9.65 10.53
N LEU A 44 7.11 10.69 9.69
CA LEU A 44 7.54 10.57 8.29
C LEU A 44 9.01 10.15 8.15
N ASN A 45 9.83 10.34 9.19
CA ASN A 45 11.24 9.90 9.20
C ASN A 45 11.38 8.38 9.25
N ARG A 46 10.34 7.68 9.68
CA ARG A 46 10.29 6.22 9.72
C ARG A 46 9.61 5.60 8.50
N LEU A 47 9.15 6.43 7.57
CA LEU A 47 8.51 5.97 6.35
C LEU A 47 9.55 5.76 5.25
N TYR A 48 9.54 4.58 4.65
CA TYR A 48 10.37 4.19 3.52
C TYR A 48 9.45 3.60 2.45
N VAL A 49 9.47 4.19 1.26
CA VAL A 49 8.57 3.80 0.16
C VAL A 49 9.40 3.31 -1.02
N GLY A 50 9.26 2.02 -1.35
CA GLY A 50 9.91 1.42 -2.50
C GLY A 50 9.10 1.67 -3.77
N VAL A 51 9.70 2.28 -4.77
CA VAL A 51 9.08 2.62 -6.04
C VAL A 51 9.92 2.07 -7.19
N THR A 52 9.28 1.46 -8.18
CA THR A 52 9.96 1.09 -9.42
C THR A 52 10.09 2.32 -10.31
N ILE A 53 11.31 2.63 -10.72
CA ILE A 53 11.62 3.69 -11.68
C ILE A 53 12.18 3.10 -12.96
N ILE A 54 12.06 3.84 -14.06
CA ILE A 54 12.78 3.53 -15.30
C ILE A 54 13.95 4.51 -15.42
N ASP A 55 15.15 3.96 -15.38
CA ASP A 55 16.40 4.70 -15.60
C ASP A 55 17.22 4.00 -16.67
N ASN A 56 17.65 4.73 -17.69
CA ASN A 56 18.44 4.22 -18.83
C ASN A 56 17.85 2.92 -19.43
N TYR A 57 16.54 2.89 -19.66
CA TYR A 57 15.78 1.73 -20.18
C TYR A 57 15.80 0.49 -19.29
N LYS A 58 16.18 0.64 -18.02
CA LYS A 58 16.14 -0.44 -17.03
C LYS A 58 15.20 -0.09 -15.90
N THR A 59 14.52 -1.10 -15.40
CA THR A 59 13.70 -0.97 -14.18
C THR A 59 14.59 -1.13 -12.96
N ASN A 60 14.53 -0.16 -12.06
CA ASN A 60 15.24 -0.19 -10.79
C ASN A 60 14.27 0.11 -9.67
N THR A 61 14.49 -0.45 -8.48
CA THR A 61 13.78 -0.03 -7.27
C THR A 61 14.54 1.09 -6.60
N THR A 62 13.83 2.17 -6.32
CA THR A 62 14.33 3.29 -5.51
C THR A 62 13.53 3.36 -4.22
N ILE A 63 14.20 3.54 -3.10
CA ILE A 63 13.55 3.77 -1.81
C ILE A 63 13.54 5.26 -1.54
N TYR A 64 12.35 5.82 -1.42
CA TYR A 64 12.15 7.20 -1.00
C TYR A 64 11.95 7.28 0.50
N THR A 65 12.55 8.28 1.10
CA THR A 65 12.46 8.63 2.53
C THR A 65 12.76 10.12 2.69
N GLY A 66 12.56 10.67 3.89
CA GLY A 66 12.83 12.09 4.14
C GLY A 66 11.88 13.00 3.37
N PHE A 67 10.58 12.75 3.53
CA PHE A 67 9.52 13.49 2.85
C PHE A 67 9.41 14.91 3.41
N GLU A 68 9.21 15.89 2.53
CA GLU A 68 9.11 17.30 2.91
C GLU A 68 7.84 17.60 3.73
N ASN A 69 6.75 16.91 3.40
CA ASN A 69 5.46 17.08 4.05
C ASN A 69 4.60 15.83 3.82
N LEU A 70 3.39 15.84 4.39
CA LEU A 70 2.45 14.73 4.27
C LEU A 70 2.00 14.49 2.82
N GLU A 71 1.85 15.54 2.03
CA GLU A 71 1.46 15.40 0.62
C GLU A 71 2.54 14.69 -0.19
N ASP A 72 3.80 15.06 -0.03
CA ASP A 72 4.95 14.41 -0.68
C ASP A 72 5.03 12.92 -0.30
N ALA A 73 4.79 12.59 0.97
CA ALA A 73 4.72 11.20 1.42
C ALA A 73 3.59 10.41 0.75
N LEU A 74 2.39 11.00 0.67
CA LEU A 74 1.24 10.38 0.01
C LEU A 74 1.45 10.20 -1.49
N GLU A 75 2.05 11.19 -2.17
CA GLU A 75 2.42 11.08 -3.58
C GLU A 75 3.40 9.94 -3.82
N SER A 76 4.37 9.73 -2.92
CA SER A 76 5.29 8.61 -3.02
C SER A 76 4.57 7.26 -2.86
N CYS A 77 3.58 7.18 -1.95
CA CYS A 77 2.75 5.98 -1.79
C CYS A 77 1.92 5.69 -3.04
N ILE A 78 1.31 6.72 -3.65
CA ILE A 78 0.58 6.60 -4.91
C ILE A 78 1.53 6.14 -6.04
N ALA A 79 2.73 6.68 -6.09
CA ALA A 79 3.75 6.26 -7.06
C ALA A 79 4.14 4.78 -6.88
N SER A 80 4.22 4.32 -5.61
CA SER A 80 4.53 2.93 -5.26
C SER A 80 3.40 1.95 -5.54
N SER A 81 2.18 2.43 -5.72
CA SER A 81 0.99 1.62 -6.04
C SER A 81 0.53 1.78 -7.49
N HIS A 82 1.29 2.52 -8.31
CA HIS A 82 0.86 2.79 -9.68
C HIS A 82 1.01 1.58 -10.59
N ILE A 83 -0.13 1.02 -10.97
CA ILE A 83 -0.24 -0.04 -11.99
C ILE A 83 -0.86 0.57 -13.24
N PRO A 84 -0.14 0.58 -14.39
CA PRO A 84 -0.63 1.17 -15.64
C PRO A 84 -2.04 0.70 -16.00
N LEU A 85 -2.90 1.63 -16.39
CA LEU A 85 -4.30 1.43 -16.78
C LEU A 85 -5.25 1.01 -15.65
N ILE A 86 -4.74 0.61 -14.49
CA ILE A 86 -5.57 0.16 -13.35
C ILE A 86 -5.76 1.29 -12.34
N THR A 87 -4.66 1.84 -11.84
CA THR A 87 -4.70 2.90 -10.82
C THR A 87 -4.67 4.31 -11.41
N GLY A 88 -4.62 4.40 -12.74
CA GLY A 88 -4.57 5.70 -13.42
C GLY A 88 -4.22 5.56 -14.89
N GLY A 89 -3.49 6.54 -15.43
CA GLY A 89 -2.98 6.54 -16.81
C GLY A 89 -1.91 5.46 -17.07
N LEU A 90 -1.26 5.55 -18.22
CA LEU A 90 -0.16 4.65 -18.55
C LEU A 90 1.08 4.89 -17.69
N ILE A 91 1.31 6.13 -17.30
CA ILE A 91 2.50 6.58 -16.58
C ILE A 91 2.09 7.43 -15.39
N ASN A 92 2.83 7.30 -14.32
CA ASN A 92 2.79 8.19 -13.17
C ASN A 92 4.15 8.88 -13.02
N PHE A 93 4.14 10.10 -12.48
CA PHE A 93 5.34 10.85 -12.18
C PHE A 93 5.42 11.16 -10.70
N TYR A 94 6.56 10.91 -10.11
CA TYR A 94 6.90 11.38 -8.78
C TYR A 94 8.28 12.04 -8.83
N ARG A 95 8.38 13.28 -8.34
CA ARG A 95 9.59 14.11 -8.41
C ARG A 95 10.20 14.16 -9.82
N ASN A 96 9.33 14.31 -10.85
CA ASN A 96 9.68 14.33 -12.28
C ASN A 96 10.31 13.04 -12.86
N ILE A 97 10.19 11.93 -12.14
CA ILE A 97 10.66 10.62 -12.60
C ILE A 97 9.45 9.73 -12.90
N ILE A 98 9.51 8.96 -13.98
CA ILE A 98 8.49 7.97 -14.31
C ILE A 98 8.54 6.83 -13.27
N THR A 99 7.40 6.55 -12.67
CA THR A 99 7.28 5.62 -11.55
C THR A 99 6.19 4.59 -11.78
N PHE A 100 6.40 3.42 -11.19
CA PHE A 100 5.47 2.30 -11.19
C PHE A 100 5.45 1.60 -9.82
N ASP A 101 4.48 0.73 -9.63
CA ASP A 101 4.36 -0.08 -8.42
C ASP A 101 5.70 -0.73 -8.05
N GLY A 102 6.03 -0.67 -6.76
CA GLY A 102 7.26 -1.22 -6.22
C GLY A 102 7.43 -2.72 -6.46
N GLY A 103 6.33 -3.44 -6.71
CA GLY A 103 6.33 -4.85 -7.04
C GLY A 103 6.83 -5.20 -8.45
N PHE A 104 6.99 -4.23 -9.36
CA PHE A 104 7.51 -4.48 -10.71
C PHE A 104 9.02 -4.68 -10.79
N SER A 105 9.75 -4.37 -9.74
CA SER A 105 11.18 -4.60 -9.65
C SER A 105 11.53 -5.45 -8.42
N LYS A 106 12.81 -5.84 -8.29
CA LYS A 106 13.25 -6.65 -7.14
C LYS A 106 13.04 -5.86 -5.85
N TYR A 107 12.38 -6.50 -4.88
CA TYR A 107 12.16 -5.91 -3.55
C TYR A 107 13.51 -5.49 -2.93
N PRO A 108 13.66 -4.20 -2.59
CA PRO A 108 14.79 -3.79 -1.79
C PRO A 108 14.52 -4.25 -0.35
N TYR A 109 15.11 -5.35 0.05
CA TYR A 109 15.10 -5.71 1.45
C TYR A 109 16.02 -4.74 2.18
N LEU A 110 15.46 -3.95 3.08
CA LEU A 110 16.27 -3.28 4.09
C LEU A 110 16.88 -4.37 4.96
N ASN A 111 18.19 -4.47 4.90
CA ASN A 111 18.95 -5.43 5.72
C ASN A 111 18.91 -4.94 7.18
N THR A 112 17.84 -5.26 7.90
CA THR A 112 17.66 -4.87 9.28
C THR A 112 18.09 -6.03 10.16
N SER A 113 18.90 -5.76 11.16
CA SER A 113 19.34 -6.74 12.17
C SER A 113 18.22 -7.13 13.16
N LYS A 114 17.02 -6.56 13.02
CA LYS A 114 15.87 -6.76 13.91
C LYS A 114 14.84 -7.65 13.27
N SER A 115 13.98 -8.26 14.09
CA SER A 115 12.81 -8.98 13.63
C SER A 115 11.95 -8.09 12.75
N VAL A 116 11.55 -8.60 11.57
CA VAL A 116 10.78 -7.86 10.58
C VAL A 116 9.48 -8.63 10.34
N LEU A 117 8.36 -7.92 10.40
CA LEU A 117 7.08 -8.44 9.96
C LEU A 117 6.87 -8.11 8.49
N HIS A 118 6.83 -9.14 7.65
CA HIS A 118 6.47 -8.99 6.24
C HIS A 118 4.96 -9.15 6.09
N ILE A 119 4.28 -8.06 5.74
CA ILE A 119 2.83 -8.09 5.48
C ILE A 119 2.64 -8.29 3.98
N HIS A 120 2.04 -9.42 3.62
CA HIS A 120 1.70 -9.75 2.23
C HIS A 120 0.44 -10.65 2.20
N PRO A 121 -0.26 -10.75 1.06
CA PRO A 121 -1.54 -11.46 0.98
C PRO A 121 -1.52 -12.91 1.48
N ASN A 122 -0.38 -13.59 1.36
CA ASN A 122 -0.21 -15.00 1.73
C ASN A 122 0.47 -15.21 3.09
N MET A 123 0.65 -14.17 3.89
CA MET A 123 1.39 -14.27 5.16
C MET A 123 0.79 -15.26 6.15
N TRP A 124 -0.51 -15.54 6.06
CA TRP A 124 -1.23 -16.50 6.90
C TRP A 124 -1.57 -17.81 6.20
N ASN A 125 -0.92 -18.12 5.07
CA ASN A 125 -1.16 -19.36 4.29
C ASN A 125 -2.60 -19.58 3.81
N HIS A 126 -3.40 -18.53 3.67
CA HIS A 126 -4.77 -18.64 3.15
C HIS A 126 -4.83 -19.06 1.68
N PHE A 127 -3.71 -18.90 0.96
CA PHE A 127 -3.56 -19.29 -0.44
C PHE A 127 -2.42 -20.29 -0.57
N SER A 128 -2.62 -21.51 -0.10
CA SER A 128 -1.60 -22.55 0.01
C SER A 128 -1.00 -23.04 -1.33
N ASN A 129 -1.43 -22.52 -2.48
CA ASN A 129 -1.00 -22.98 -3.79
C ASN A 129 -0.43 -21.90 -4.72
N THR A 130 -0.24 -20.67 -4.28
CA THR A 130 0.38 -19.64 -5.12
C THR A 130 1.86 -19.55 -4.82
N THR A 131 2.66 -20.15 -5.66
CA THR A 131 4.10 -19.90 -5.75
C THR A 131 4.31 -18.42 -6.09
N GLY A 132 4.35 -17.52 -5.17
CA GLY A 132 4.77 -16.10 -5.22
C GLY A 132 4.94 -15.39 -6.58
N LYS A 133 4.45 -15.96 -7.67
CA LYS A 133 4.45 -15.39 -9.00
C LYS A 133 3.07 -14.78 -9.26
N PHE A 134 3.07 -13.51 -9.58
CA PHE A 134 1.92 -12.79 -10.09
C PHE A 134 1.25 -13.61 -11.19
N ASN A 135 0.00 -14.03 -10.98
CA ASN A 135 -0.72 -14.80 -11.97
C ASN A 135 -1.56 -13.84 -12.85
N ILE A 136 -1.70 -14.14 -14.14
CA ILE A 136 -2.57 -13.37 -15.04
C ILE A 136 -4.01 -13.27 -14.51
N THR A 137 -4.48 -14.28 -13.78
CA THR A 137 -5.79 -14.22 -13.11
C THR A 137 -5.86 -13.17 -12.02
N ASP A 138 -4.77 -12.85 -11.32
CA ASP A 138 -4.74 -11.78 -10.32
C ASP A 138 -4.87 -10.42 -11.00
N TYR A 139 -4.32 -10.29 -12.21
CA TYR A 139 -4.43 -9.09 -13.03
C TYR A 139 -5.87 -8.90 -13.55
N THR A 140 -6.53 -9.97 -13.97
CA THR A 140 -7.90 -9.91 -14.48
C THR A 140 -8.94 -9.61 -13.37
N THR A 141 -8.69 -10.03 -12.13
CA THR A 141 -9.55 -9.67 -10.99
C THR A 141 -9.50 -8.19 -10.65
N LEU A 142 -8.37 -7.51 -10.92
CA LEU A 142 -8.27 -6.05 -10.77
C LEU A 142 -9.13 -5.27 -11.79
N PHE A 143 -9.44 -5.86 -12.94
CA PHE A 143 -10.33 -5.29 -13.95
C PHE A 143 -11.80 -5.70 -13.77
N SER A 144 -12.08 -6.69 -12.93
CA SER A 144 -13.46 -7.07 -12.66
C SER A 144 -14.13 -5.91 -11.91
N LYS A 145 -15.37 -5.56 -12.31
CA LYS A 145 -16.21 -4.58 -11.61
C LYS A 145 -16.66 -5.08 -10.23
N SER A 146 -15.84 -5.89 -9.56
CA SER A 146 -16.13 -6.33 -8.22
C SER A 146 -16.11 -5.12 -7.30
N LYS A 147 -17.17 -4.94 -6.56
CA LYS A 147 -17.22 -3.97 -5.48
C LYS A 147 -16.02 -4.24 -4.55
N TYR A 148 -15.35 -3.18 -4.12
CA TYR A 148 -14.27 -3.29 -3.14
C TYR A 148 -14.89 -3.52 -1.75
N PRO A 149 -14.89 -4.76 -1.22
CA PRO A 149 -15.57 -5.09 0.03
C PRO A 149 -14.68 -4.71 1.23
N PHE A 150 -14.43 -3.42 1.43
CA PHE A 150 -13.53 -2.93 2.48
C PHE A 150 -13.93 -3.41 3.88
N HIS A 151 -15.23 -3.46 4.18
CA HIS A 151 -15.72 -3.97 5.47
C HIS A 151 -15.33 -5.43 5.68
N GLU A 152 -15.48 -6.26 4.66
CA GLU A 152 -15.12 -7.68 4.71
C GLU A 152 -13.60 -7.85 4.81
N MET A 153 -12.83 -7.08 4.03
CA MET A 153 -11.36 -7.12 4.07
C MET A 153 -10.82 -6.74 5.45
N ILE A 154 -11.35 -5.67 6.06
CA ILE A 154 -10.96 -5.23 7.41
C ILE A 154 -11.36 -6.28 8.46
N HIS A 155 -12.57 -6.82 8.36
CA HIS A 155 -13.03 -7.88 9.27
C HIS A 155 -12.12 -9.12 9.19
N ASN A 156 -11.81 -9.57 7.98
CA ASN A 156 -10.93 -10.72 7.76
C ASN A 156 -9.52 -10.46 8.33
N GLY A 157 -8.96 -9.27 8.07
CA GLY A 157 -7.67 -8.87 8.64
C GLY A 157 -7.67 -8.88 10.17
N TYR A 158 -8.75 -8.43 10.82
CA TYR A 158 -8.91 -8.48 12.27
C TYR A 158 -8.98 -9.92 12.79
N VAL A 159 -9.78 -10.77 12.16
CA VAL A 159 -9.91 -12.18 12.52
C VAL A 159 -8.57 -12.91 12.38
N ASP A 160 -7.86 -12.67 11.28
CA ASP A 160 -6.55 -13.27 11.02
C ASP A 160 -5.50 -12.81 12.04
N SER A 161 -5.46 -11.53 12.34
CA SER A 161 -4.54 -10.98 13.34
C SER A 161 -4.81 -11.57 14.72
N LYS A 162 -6.07 -11.72 15.10
CA LYS A 162 -6.45 -12.33 16.37
C LYS A 162 -6.06 -13.82 16.44
N LYS A 163 -6.23 -14.55 15.34
CA LYS A 163 -5.90 -15.97 15.21
C LYS A 163 -4.39 -16.21 15.28
N ASN A 164 -3.60 -15.25 14.80
CA ASN A 164 -2.15 -15.31 14.73
C ASN A 164 -1.46 -14.39 15.76
N LYS A 165 -2.16 -14.08 16.85
CA LYS A 165 -1.71 -13.16 17.91
C LYS A 165 -0.32 -13.53 18.45
N ASP A 166 -0.06 -14.81 18.71
CA ASP A 166 1.21 -15.27 19.27
C ASP A 166 2.41 -15.00 18.34
N ILE A 167 2.19 -14.99 17.02
CA ILE A 167 3.21 -14.66 16.03
C ILE A 167 3.46 -13.15 16.05
N LEU A 168 2.39 -12.36 16.09
CA LEU A 168 2.47 -10.89 16.12
C LEU A 168 3.10 -10.40 17.42
N ASP A 169 2.75 -10.99 18.56
CA ASP A 169 3.32 -10.62 19.87
C ASP A 169 4.84 -10.79 19.89
N LYS A 170 5.39 -11.81 19.23
CA LYS A 170 6.84 -12.01 19.11
C LYS A 170 7.55 -10.89 18.36
N VAL A 171 6.85 -10.17 17.49
CA VAL A 171 7.41 -9.06 16.73
C VAL A 171 7.22 -7.71 17.45
N PHE A 172 6.09 -7.53 18.13
CA PHE A 172 5.71 -6.24 18.69
C PHE A 172 6.01 -6.10 20.20
N LEU A 173 6.22 -7.19 20.91
CA LEU A 173 6.51 -7.18 22.36
C LEU A 173 8.02 -7.31 22.68
N LEU A 174 8.87 -7.27 21.67
CA LEU A 174 10.31 -7.12 21.80
C LEU A 174 10.60 -5.61 21.85
#